data_7b3de9c195ee639820eb7b7255dcf4d5
#
_entry.id   7b3de9c195ee639820eb7b7255dcf4d5
#
_cell.length_a   1.000
_cell.length_b   1.000
_cell.length_c   1.000
_cell.angle_alpha   90.00
_cell.angle_beta   90.00
_cell.angle_gamma   90.00
#
_symmetry.space_group_name_H-M   'P 1'
#
loop_
_entity.id
_entity.type
_entity.pdbx_description
1 polymer ?
#
loop_
_entity_poly.entity_id
_entity_poly.type
_entity_poly.pdbx_seq_one_letter_code
_entity_poly.pdbx_strand_id
1 'polypeptide(L)'
;MNFKNKAFAILLILIFCLSILPTASAVDYSIPYANVDIQVYEDGLINVYEEIDYHFDSSANGVYRDIPLKRNQSVENLRVYVEGAYYDYQIIDQGGMERIKIYLYRDAAKTQKITSGTDVKVYLQYDFTHVVKVYNDVAELQYKVWGDEWEEDLGALDAVIRFPDDTKLEYWINPAYSDAKAKWSDGNLLISSDGVSEGSYVEARALIPLEELSSSTPYAQHINKNAGDEIRSMQKSEADTQTLLSTVGSIVNYLLVALCAIPLAIYYKFGREPKTDYQGIYEHEPPTNDPPAFVNALMGGFGKNIGDLDQKAFQATIMDLINRGKLGVDSEDDTEFTKTTFLTVKSTDGLERYERELVDILRTYELNGRISFSYMQDCLREENQARSYQDRYNNWCQNFKNDYLPEEVFDEYFDQKGSDYMMYFGIGALILAIIVGALSIFIHFRGSFITTLFAIFFAIVGVACLIMPSGIGGKYTLKGKLTLKDGRNSRSSLRITH
;
A
#
# COMPACT_ATOMS: atom_id res chain seq x y z
N MET A 1 -10.93 -15.11 -15.87
CA MET A 1 -9.80 -15.27 -14.89
C MET A 1 -10.31 -16.05 -13.69
N ASN A 2 -9.74 -17.24 -13.46
CA ASN A 2 -10.14 -18.11 -12.35
C ASN A 2 -9.97 -17.38 -10.99
N PHE A 3 -10.82 -17.68 -10.01
CA PHE A 3 -10.77 -17.17 -8.64
C PHE A 3 -9.35 -17.22 -8.04
N LYS A 4 -8.57 -18.26 -8.37
CA LYS A 4 -7.15 -18.40 -7.96
C LYS A 4 -6.26 -17.25 -8.44
N ASN A 5 -6.47 -16.73 -9.65
CA ASN A 5 -5.66 -15.62 -10.17
C ASN A 5 -6.08 -14.26 -9.58
N LYS A 6 -7.36 -14.09 -9.22
CA LYS A 6 -7.84 -12.91 -8.47
C LYS A 6 -7.29 -12.93 -7.05
N ALA A 7 -7.30 -14.09 -6.40
CA ALA A 7 -6.74 -14.28 -5.07
C ALA A 7 -5.22 -14.03 -5.04
N PHE A 8 -4.48 -14.45 -6.07
CA PHE A 8 -3.05 -14.20 -6.20
C PHE A 8 -2.72 -12.70 -6.37
N ALA A 9 -3.51 -11.97 -7.16
CA ALA A 9 -3.36 -10.52 -7.30
C ALA A 9 -3.63 -9.77 -5.99
N ILE A 10 -4.67 -10.18 -5.24
CA ILE A 10 -4.97 -9.64 -3.90
C ILE A 10 -3.84 -9.97 -2.90
N LEU A 11 -3.28 -11.18 -2.97
CA LEU A 11 -2.16 -11.59 -2.12
C LEU A 11 -0.91 -10.76 -2.39
N LEU A 12 -0.58 -10.47 -3.66
CA LEU A 12 0.54 -9.60 -4.02
C LEU A 12 0.37 -8.17 -3.47
N ILE A 13 -0.86 -7.64 -3.51
CA ILE A 13 -1.16 -6.32 -2.93
C ILE A 13 -1.04 -6.34 -1.41
N LEU A 14 -1.54 -7.38 -0.75
CA LEU A 14 -1.41 -7.57 0.69
C LEU A 14 0.07 -7.66 1.11
N ILE A 15 0.90 -8.39 0.36
CA ILE A 15 2.34 -8.47 0.61
C ILE A 15 3.01 -7.10 0.42
N PHE A 16 2.64 -6.34 -0.62
CA PHE A 16 3.13 -4.98 -0.85
C PHE A 16 2.70 -4.01 0.26
N CYS A 17 1.44 -4.07 0.73
CA CYS A 17 0.96 -3.27 1.86
C CYS A 17 1.63 -3.68 3.18
N LEU A 18 1.90 -4.96 3.41
CA LEU A 18 2.59 -5.46 4.60
C LEU A 18 4.07 -5.06 4.66
N SER A 19 4.72 -4.88 3.50
CA SER A 19 6.12 -4.42 3.45
C SER A 19 6.31 -2.93 3.79
N ILE A 20 5.22 -2.16 3.94
CA ILE A 20 5.22 -0.73 4.28
C ILE A 20 4.90 -0.50 5.77
N LEU A 21 4.58 -1.58 6.52
CA LEU A 21 4.28 -1.43 7.95
C LEU A 21 5.56 -1.10 8.75
N PRO A 22 5.52 -0.04 9.59
CA PRO A 22 6.65 0.28 10.45
C PRO A 22 6.91 -0.87 11.44
N THR A 23 8.18 -1.11 11.74
CA THR A 23 8.61 -2.05 12.80
C THR A 23 8.32 -1.43 14.17
N ALA A 24 7.72 -2.20 15.07
CA ALA A 24 7.46 -1.72 16.42
C ALA A 24 8.78 -1.51 17.19
N SER A 25 9.00 -0.31 17.73
CA SER A 25 10.10 0.02 18.65
C SER A 25 9.87 -0.65 20.02
N ALA A 26 10.96 -1.05 20.70
CA ALA A 26 10.89 -1.71 22.00
C ALA A 26 10.55 -0.77 23.17
N VAL A 27 10.76 0.54 23.04
CA VAL A 27 10.36 1.61 23.96
C VAL A 27 9.58 2.65 23.14
N ASP A 28 8.41 2.99 23.62
CA ASP A 28 7.52 3.93 22.94
C ASP A 28 7.82 5.34 23.43
N TYR A 29 8.48 6.13 22.61
CA TYR A 29 8.77 7.55 22.84
C TYR A 29 8.80 8.29 21.50
N SER A 30 8.67 9.60 21.55
CA SER A 30 8.81 10.48 20.38
C SER A 30 9.79 11.62 20.69
N ILE A 31 10.35 12.22 19.63
CA ILE A 31 11.23 13.39 19.70
C ILE A 31 10.49 14.56 19.00
N PRO A 32 9.65 15.32 19.72
CA PRO A 32 8.84 16.36 19.08
C PRO A 32 9.68 17.55 18.58
N TYR A 33 10.82 17.83 19.22
CA TYR A 33 11.62 18.99 18.86
C TYR A 33 13.10 18.80 19.19
N ALA A 34 13.97 19.36 18.36
CA ALA A 34 15.38 19.53 18.66
C ALA A 34 15.89 20.91 18.21
N ASN A 35 16.78 21.49 19.02
CA ASN A 35 17.51 22.72 18.68
C ASN A 35 19.01 22.47 18.80
N VAL A 36 19.77 22.85 17.76
CA VAL A 36 21.22 22.67 17.69
C VAL A 36 21.90 24.00 17.42
N ASP A 37 22.73 24.46 18.36
CA ASP A 37 23.52 25.70 18.21
C ASP A 37 25.01 25.34 18.10
N ILE A 38 25.65 25.74 17.03
CA ILE A 38 27.06 25.44 16.74
C ILE A 38 27.81 26.74 16.60
N GLN A 39 28.82 26.93 17.44
CA GLN A 39 29.81 28.02 17.30
C GLN A 39 31.07 27.49 16.64
N VAL A 40 31.42 28.04 15.48
CA VAL A 40 32.71 27.81 14.82
C VAL A 40 33.68 28.89 15.26
N TYR A 41 34.88 28.47 15.72
CA TYR A 41 35.91 29.40 16.14
C TYR A 41 37.03 29.53 15.10
N GLU A 42 37.75 30.66 15.11
CA GLU A 42 38.85 30.96 14.17
C GLU A 42 40.00 29.93 14.24
N ASP A 43 40.17 29.23 15.36
CA ASP A 43 41.19 28.18 15.57
C ASP A 43 40.78 26.78 15.07
N GLY A 44 39.58 26.66 14.48
CA GLY A 44 39.05 25.44 13.93
C GLY A 44 38.29 24.56 14.93
N LEU A 45 38.14 25.00 16.18
CA LEU A 45 37.28 24.35 17.16
C LEU A 45 35.80 24.60 16.82
N ILE A 46 34.94 23.65 17.07
CA ILE A 46 33.49 23.90 17.15
C ILE A 46 32.99 23.59 18.55
N ASN A 47 32.14 24.46 19.10
CA ASN A 47 31.33 24.17 20.30
C ASN A 47 29.91 23.87 19.86
N VAL A 48 29.38 22.75 20.30
CA VAL A 48 28.06 22.28 19.97
C VAL A 48 27.20 22.30 21.22
N TYR A 49 26.00 22.86 21.08
CA TYR A 49 24.95 22.81 22.08
C TYR A 49 23.72 22.16 21.43
N GLU A 50 23.19 21.11 22.04
CA GLU A 50 22.01 20.41 21.63
C GLU A 50 20.92 20.47 22.71
N GLU A 51 19.70 20.81 22.35
CA GLU A 51 18.50 20.64 23.17
C GLU A 51 17.60 19.64 22.44
N ILE A 52 17.22 18.55 23.11
CA ILE A 52 16.41 17.48 22.52
C ILE A 52 15.25 17.21 23.46
N ASP A 53 14.04 17.40 22.95
CA ASP A 53 12.80 17.17 23.65
C ASP A 53 12.34 15.73 23.43
N TYR A 54 12.06 15.01 24.53
CA TYR A 54 11.52 13.65 24.51
C TYR A 54 10.14 13.60 25.15
N HIS A 55 9.20 12.91 24.52
CA HIS A 55 7.94 12.50 25.12
C HIS A 55 7.89 10.98 25.22
N PHE A 56 7.71 10.44 26.42
CA PHE A 56 7.69 9.00 26.68
C PHE A 56 6.26 8.48 26.79
N ASP A 57 5.86 7.61 25.87
CA ASP A 57 4.55 6.92 25.88
C ASP A 57 4.58 5.63 26.68
N SER A 58 5.77 5.17 27.08
CA SER A 58 5.98 4.01 27.96
C SER A 58 7.02 4.28 29.05
N SER A 59 7.20 3.35 29.98
CA SER A 59 8.25 3.48 31.01
C SER A 59 9.62 3.21 30.41
N ALA A 60 10.60 4.08 30.69
CA ALA A 60 11.95 3.98 30.18
C ALA A 60 13.03 4.10 31.28
N ASN A 61 14.22 3.56 31.02
CA ASN A 61 15.36 3.71 31.88
C ASN A 61 16.22 4.94 31.53
N GLY A 62 16.04 5.49 30.32
CA GLY A 62 16.82 6.60 29.80
C GLY A 62 16.94 6.59 28.28
N VAL A 63 17.78 7.46 27.77
CA VAL A 63 18.10 7.63 26.36
C VAL A 63 19.61 7.59 26.16
N TYR A 64 20.03 7.53 24.89
CA TYR A 64 21.43 7.74 24.54
C TYR A 64 21.56 8.66 23.33
N ARG A 65 22.67 9.38 23.30
CA ARG A 65 23.10 10.19 22.17
C ARG A 65 24.40 9.61 21.64
N ASP A 66 24.39 9.19 20.41
CA ASP A 66 25.53 8.67 19.69
C ASP A 66 26.18 9.78 18.86
N ILE A 67 27.46 10.05 19.09
CA ILE A 67 28.23 11.03 18.34
C ILE A 67 29.28 10.27 17.51
N PRO A 68 29.09 10.12 16.18
CA PRO A 68 30.08 9.46 15.34
C PRO A 68 31.36 10.26 15.25
N LEU A 69 32.49 9.59 15.39
CA LEU A 69 33.82 10.16 15.30
C LEU A 69 34.57 9.68 14.08
N LYS A 70 35.00 10.59 13.23
CA LYS A 70 35.96 10.29 12.16
C LYS A 70 37.38 10.25 12.75
N ARG A 71 38.33 9.76 11.95
CA ARG A 71 39.76 9.68 12.40
C ARG A 71 40.23 11.05 12.88
N ASN A 72 40.87 11.05 14.05
CA ASN A 72 41.43 12.22 14.77
C ASN A 72 40.38 13.20 15.35
N GLN A 73 39.07 12.93 15.20
CA GLN A 73 38.05 13.72 15.89
C GLN A 73 37.95 13.30 17.36
N SER A 74 37.64 14.26 18.23
CA SER A 74 37.36 14.00 19.66
C SER A 74 36.27 14.96 20.15
N VAL A 75 35.48 14.46 21.09
CA VAL A 75 34.53 15.24 21.89
C VAL A 75 35.20 15.55 23.22
N GLU A 76 35.28 16.83 23.60
CA GLU A 76 35.90 17.30 24.80
C GLU A 76 34.93 18.18 25.61
N ASN A 77 35.20 18.35 26.90
CA ASN A 77 34.45 19.25 27.79
C ASN A 77 32.93 18.97 27.82
N LEU A 78 32.51 17.71 27.61
CA LEU A 78 31.11 17.35 27.58
C LEU A 78 30.38 17.68 28.87
N ARG A 79 29.26 18.36 28.77
CA ARG A 79 28.32 18.67 29.84
C ARG A 79 26.94 18.13 29.44
N VAL A 80 26.29 17.48 30.40
CA VAL A 80 24.94 16.97 30.26
C VAL A 80 24.06 17.61 31.31
N TYR A 81 22.91 18.12 30.92
CA TYR A 81 21.85 18.59 31.82
C TYR A 81 20.51 18.04 31.36
N VAL A 82 19.62 17.72 32.30
CA VAL A 82 18.29 17.20 32.00
C VAL A 82 17.26 17.96 32.79
N GLU A 83 16.22 18.38 32.13
CA GLU A 83 15.00 18.98 32.71
C GLU A 83 13.84 17.98 32.63
N GLY A 84 13.01 17.94 33.67
CA GLY A 84 11.85 17.04 33.75
C GLY A 84 12.13 15.68 34.40
N ALA A 85 13.39 15.33 34.64
CA ALA A 85 13.76 14.08 35.31
C ALA A 85 15.05 14.24 36.13
N TYR A 86 15.26 13.40 37.15
CA TYR A 86 16.57 13.18 37.76
C TYR A 86 17.40 12.29 36.84
N TYR A 87 18.70 12.50 36.77
CA TYR A 87 19.56 11.81 35.82
C TYR A 87 20.94 11.44 36.35
N ASP A 88 21.55 10.47 35.67
CA ASP A 88 22.97 10.16 35.63
C ASP A 88 23.38 9.96 34.18
N TYR A 89 24.67 10.08 33.89
CA TYR A 89 25.14 9.75 32.56
C TYR A 89 26.47 9.01 32.57
N GLN A 90 26.74 8.29 31.50
CA GLN A 90 28.01 7.58 31.27
C GLN A 90 28.41 7.78 29.81
N ILE A 91 29.68 8.07 29.58
CA ILE A 91 30.30 8.14 28.27
C ILE A 91 30.92 6.78 27.96
N ILE A 92 30.63 6.22 26.78
CA ILE A 92 31.10 4.91 26.35
C ILE A 92 31.74 5.08 24.98
N ASP A 93 33.05 4.89 24.88
CA ASP A 93 33.76 4.80 23.60
C ASP A 93 33.48 3.45 22.94
N GLN A 94 32.94 3.50 21.70
CA GLN A 94 32.62 2.31 20.91
C GLN A 94 33.53 2.16 19.67
N GLY A 95 34.70 2.80 19.68
CA GLY A 95 35.68 2.66 18.59
C GLY A 95 35.24 3.36 17.29
N GLY A 96 35.11 4.67 17.32
CA GLY A 96 34.66 5.54 16.22
C GLY A 96 33.29 6.17 16.46
N MET A 97 32.79 6.05 17.67
CA MET A 97 31.55 6.68 18.13
C MET A 97 31.60 6.85 19.64
N GLU A 98 31.28 8.03 20.14
CA GLU A 98 31.03 8.22 21.57
C GLU A 98 29.54 8.10 21.84
N ARG A 99 29.16 7.14 22.69
CA ARG A 99 27.81 6.97 23.20
C ARG A 99 27.67 7.62 24.56
N ILE A 100 26.82 8.62 24.65
CA ILE A 100 26.44 9.28 25.90
C ILE A 100 25.14 8.61 26.35
N LYS A 101 25.23 7.71 27.32
CA LYS A 101 24.08 7.04 27.90
C LYS A 101 23.55 7.84 29.08
N ILE A 102 22.32 8.31 29.01
CA ILE A 102 21.66 9.17 30.00
C ILE A 102 20.58 8.35 30.67
N TYR A 103 20.76 8.06 31.95
CA TYR A 103 19.78 7.36 32.76
C TYR A 103 18.80 8.36 33.35
N LEU A 104 17.51 8.08 33.26
CA LEU A 104 16.45 8.98 33.70
C LEU A 104 15.66 8.36 34.85
N TYR A 105 15.38 9.18 35.86
CA TYR A 105 14.68 8.74 37.05
C TYR A 105 13.60 9.73 37.47
N ARG A 106 12.51 9.17 38.04
CA ARG A 106 11.40 9.95 38.55
C ARG A 106 11.71 10.58 39.96
N ASP A 107 12.59 9.96 40.71
CA ASP A 107 12.89 10.32 42.10
C ASP A 107 14.35 10.73 42.31
N ALA A 108 14.59 11.59 43.31
CA ALA A 108 15.93 12.06 43.65
C ALA A 108 16.85 10.94 44.13
N ALA A 109 16.31 9.84 44.67
CA ALA A 109 17.07 8.67 45.09
C ALA A 109 17.50 7.80 43.90
N LYS A 110 17.04 8.11 42.67
CA LYS A 110 17.40 7.43 41.41
C LYS A 110 17.06 5.93 41.42
N THR A 111 15.91 5.59 41.99
CA THR A 111 15.45 4.20 42.15
C THR A 111 14.29 3.85 41.25
N GLN A 112 13.52 4.85 40.79
CA GLN A 112 12.31 4.66 39.99
C GLN A 112 12.53 5.13 38.56
N LYS A 113 12.16 4.30 37.60
CA LYS A 113 12.16 4.64 36.16
C LYS A 113 11.14 5.75 35.89
N ILE A 114 11.36 6.50 34.81
CA ILE A 114 10.31 7.39 34.26
C ILE A 114 9.11 6.59 33.74
N THR A 115 7.95 7.20 33.72
CA THR A 115 6.68 6.57 33.36
C THR A 115 6.11 7.17 32.09
N SER A 116 5.13 6.50 31.49
CA SER A 116 4.34 7.04 30.40
C SER A 116 3.78 8.44 30.72
N GLY A 117 3.73 9.31 29.71
CA GLY A 117 3.30 10.71 29.81
C GLY A 117 4.36 11.64 30.44
N THR A 118 5.64 11.24 30.48
CA THR A 118 6.75 12.06 30.97
C THR A 118 7.39 12.82 29.81
N ASP A 119 7.51 14.14 29.97
CA ASP A 119 8.28 15.02 29.09
C ASP A 119 9.66 15.29 29.71
N VAL A 120 10.68 15.15 28.90
CA VAL A 120 12.08 15.36 29.33
C VAL A 120 12.80 16.17 28.27
N LYS A 121 13.57 17.16 28.68
CA LYS A 121 14.50 17.89 27.82
C LYS A 121 15.94 17.51 28.20
N VAL A 122 16.71 17.09 27.22
CA VAL A 122 18.10 16.74 27.35
C VAL A 122 18.94 17.82 26.69
N TYR A 123 19.88 18.38 27.45
CA TYR A 123 20.80 19.38 26.98
C TYR A 123 22.23 18.82 27.01
N LEU A 124 22.91 18.95 25.87
CA LEU A 124 24.29 18.54 25.68
C LEU A 124 25.11 19.73 25.23
N GLN A 125 26.27 19.93 25.84
CA GLN A 125 27.24 20.91 25.34
C GLN A 125 28.62 20.28 25.33
N TYR A 126 29.33 20.42 24.22
CA TYR A 126 30.66 19.86 24.06
C TYR A 126 31.49 20.62 23.02
N ASP A 127 32.80 20.52 23.19
CA ASP A 127 33.76 20.93 22.18
C ASP A 127 34.06 19.75 21.26
N PHE A 128 34.05 20.01 19.93
CA PHE A 128 34.31 18.98 18.96
C PHE A 128 35.49 19.39 18.06
N THR A 129 36.59 18.64 18.16
CA THR A 129 37.84 18.95 17.49
C THR A 129 37.96 18.23 16.15
N HIS A 130 38.77 18.80 15.22
CA HIS A 130 39.10 18.23 13.91
C HIS A 130 37.89 17.97 13.00
N VAL A 131 36.81 18.71 13.21
CA VAL A 131 35.61 18.71 12.31
C VAL A 131 35.88 19.64 11.14
N VAL A 132 36.37 20.86 11.40
CA VAL A 132 36.78 21.80 10.36
C VAL A 132 38.02 21.26 9.64
N LYS A 133 37.95 21.20 8.29
CA LYS A 133 39.06 20.80 7.44
C LYS A 133 39.65 22.04 6.76
N VAL A 134 40.95 22.25 6.91
CA VAL A 134 41.70 23.34 6.28
C VAL A 134 42.46 22.79 5.09
N TYR A 135 42.09 23.21 3.89
CA TYR A 135 42.75 22.93 2.63
C TYR A 135 43.69 24.08 2.24
N ASN A 136 44.40 23.96 1.10
CA ASN A 136 45.32 25.02 0.63
C ASN A 136 44.60 26.27 0.15
N ASP A 137 43.34 26.16 -0.29
CA ASP A 137 42.59 27.23 -0.93
C ASP A 137 41.29 27.62 -0.17
N VAL A 138 40.83 26.81 0.78
CA VAL A 138 39.58 27.03 1.50
C VAL A 138 39.52 26.15 2.75
N ALA A 139 38.72 26.53 3.74
CA ALA A 139 38.34 25.61 4.81
C ALA A 139 36.90 25.13 4.62
N GLU A 140 36.60 23.94 5.15
CA GLU A 140 35.31 23.27 5.03
C GLU A 140 34.77 22.91 6.40
N LEU A 141 33.55 23.35 6.70
CA LEU A 141 32.74 22.74 7.73
C LEU A 141 31.75 21.78 7.03
N GLN A 142 31.74 20.51 7.42
CA GLN A 142 30.76 19.51 7.03
C GLN A 142 30.24 18.83 8.30
N TYR A 143 29.02 19.18 8.72
CA TYR A 143 28.47 18.74 9.99
C TYR A 143 26.99 18.36 9.85
N LYS A 144 26.63 17.16 10.36
CA LYS A 144 25.24 16.76 10.50
C LYS A 144 24.64 17.45 11.73
N VAL A 145 23.79 18.45 11.50
CA VAL A 145 23.03 19.11 12.57
C VAL A 145 21.97 18.16 13.16
N TRP A 146 21.58 17.16 12.38
CA TRP A 146 20.81 15.99 12.83
C TRP A 146 21.36 14.76 12.11
N GLY A 147 21.75 13.74 12.87
CA GLY A 147 22.38 12.52 12.33
C GLY A 147 21.39 11.48 11.85
N ASP A 148 21.88 10.44 11.23
CA ASP A 148 21.13 9.26 10.78
C ASP A 148 21.17 8.09 11.79
N GLU A 149 21.74 8.34 12.97
CA GLU A 149 21.82 7.38 14.06
C GLU A 149 20.55 7.30 14.92
N TRP A 150 19.58 8.19 14.65
CA TRP A 150 18.31 8.24 15.37
C TRP A 150 17.35 7.15 14.92
N GLU A 151 16.76 6.45 15.90
CA GLU A 151 15.81 5.35 15.70
C GLU A 151 14.35 5.82 15.73
N GLU A 152 14.11 7.14 15.87
CA GLU A 152 12.78 7.75 15.92
C GLU A 152 12.74 8.99 15.04
N ASP A 153 11.53 9.30 14.52
CA ASP A 153 11.28 10.52 13.78
C ASP A 153 11.44 11.76 14.65
N LEU A 154 12.07 12.79 14.12
CA LEU A 154 12.09 14.11 14.73
C LEU A 154 10.91 14.95 14.24
N GLY A 155 10.13 15.53 15.15
CA GLY A 155 8.96 16.35 14.81
C GLY A 155 9.30 17.71 14.20
N ALA A 156 10.30 18.41 14.76
CA ALA A 156 10.82 19.68 14.21
C ALA A 156 12.28 19.90 14.58
N LEU A 157 13.06 20.51 13.69
CA LEU A 157 14.44 20.87 13.88
C LEU A 157 14.64 22.36 13.65
N ASP A 158 15.27 23.01 14.62
CA ASP A 158 15.93 24.30 14.40
C ASP A 158 17.43 24.15 14.66
N ALA A 159 18.25 24.73 13.80
CA ALA A 159 19.69 24.76 14.02
C ALA A 159 20.29 26.10 13.59
N VAL A 160 21.31 26.50 14.31
CA VAL A 160 22.10 27.73 14.04
C VAL A 160 23.56 27.36 13.99
N ILE A 161 24.25 27.75 12.92
CA ILE A 161 25.72 27.67 12.85
C ILE A 161 26.26 29.10 12.77
N ARG A 162 27.05 29.47 13.78
CA ARG A 162 27.70 30.79 13.91
C ARG A 162 29.13 30.67 13.43
N PHE A 163 29.47 31.52 12.47
CA PHE A 163 30.83 31.60 11.93
C PHE A 163 31.59 32.77 12.53
N PRO A 164 32.95 32.78 12.42
CA PRO A 164 33.77 33.83 13.00
C PRO A 164 33.53 35.23 12.47
N ASP A 165 33.12 35.36 11.20
CA ASP A 165 32.83 36.64 10.51
C ASP A 165 31.37 36.66 9.98
N ASP A 166 30.84 37.87 9.80
CA ASP A 166 29.51 38.12 9.25
C ASP A 166 29.44 37.94 7.76
N THR A 167 30.54 37.73 7.05
CA THR A 167 30.61 37.54 5.59
C THR A 167 29.81 36.31 5.17
N LYS A 168 28.92 36.49 4.21
CA LYS A 168 28.08 35.40 3.69
C LYS A 168 28.93 34.33 3.01
N LEU A 169 28.90 33.14 3.52
CA LEU A 169 29.60 31.97 3.01
C LEU A 169 28.82 31.23 1.92
N GLU A 170 29.56 30.45 1.10
CA GLU A 170 28.93 29.41 0.28
C GLU A 170 28.55 28.24 1.16
N TYR A 171 27.28 27.85 1.12
CA TYR A 171 26.78 26.74 1.90
C TYR A 171 25.77 25.87 1.15
N TRP A 172 25.65 24.64 1.56
CA TRP A 172 24.68 23.64 1.07
C TRP A 172 24.08 22.88 2.24
N ILE A 173 22.84 22.41 2.03
CA ILE A 173 22.18 21.49 2.93
C ILE A 173 22.07 20.13 2.23
N ASN A 174 22.54 19.11 2.91
CA ASN A 174 22.53 17.73 2.44
C ASN A 174 21.63 16.86 3.33
N PRO A 175 21.03 15.80 2.77
CA PRO A 175 21.03 15.50 1.33
C PRO A 175 20.22 16.52 0.53
N ALA A 176 20.55 16.72 -0.74
CA ALA A 176 19.91 17.73 -1.57
C ALA A 176 18.39 17.51 -1.79
N TYR A 177 17.86 16.32 -1.45
CA TYR A 177 16.42 16.02 -1.42
C TYR A 177 15.75 16.37 -0.09
N SER A 178 16.50 16.77 0.93
CA SER A 178 15.95 17.20 2.22
C SER A 178 14.97 18.36 2.05
N ASP A 179 13.91 18.38 2.85
CA ASP A 179 12.96 19.50 2.94
C ASP A 179 13.43 20.58 3.93
N ALA A 180 14.63 20.43 4.51
CA ALA A 180 15.21 21.43 5.40
C ALA A 180 15.46 22.75 4.65
N LYS A 181 15.10 23.85 5.28
CA LYS A 181 15.24 25.21 4.79
C LYS A 181 16.48 25.84 5.44
N ALA A 182 17.25 26.59 4.67
CA ALA A 182 18.39 27.32 5.20
C ALA A 182 18.39 28.76 4.77
N LYS A 183 18.82 29.64 5.67
CA LYS A 183 18.91 31.08 5.43
C LYS A 183 20.14 31.64 6.13
N TRP A 184 20.92 32.42 5.38
CA TRP A 184 22.02 33.22 5.96
C TRP A 184 21.47 34.51 6.56
N SER A 185 21.82 34.84 7.81
CA SER A 185 21.48 36.10 8.48
C SER A 185 22.53 36.45 9.52
N ASP A 186 23.14 37.65 9.38
CA ASP A 186 24.03 38.27 10.37
C ASP A 186 25.15 37.34 10.86
N GLY A 187 25.94 36.73 9.94
CA GLY A 187 27.01 35.81 10.25
C GLY A 187 26.57 34.40 10.68
N ASN A 188 25.26 34.13 10.58
CA ASN A 188 24.70 32.85 11.03
C ASN A 188 24.02 32.13 9.86
N LEU A 189 24.21 30.81 9.79
CA LEU A 189 23.43 29.92 8.98
C LEU A 189 22.28 29.34 9.82
N LEU A 190 21.08 29.80 9.55
CA LEU A 190 19.84 29.32 10.20
C LEU A 190 19.26 28.18 9.37
N ILE A 191 19.00 27.04 10.00
CA ILE A 191 18.47 25.83 9.38
C ILE A 191 17.21 25.43 10.13
N SER A 192 16.16 25.07 9.40
CA SER A 192 14.93 24.54 9.99
C SER A 192 14.33 23.42 9.14
N SER A 193 13.68 22.46 9.80
CA SER A 193 12.93 21.37 9.15
C SER A 193 11.64 21.10 9.91
N ASP A 194 10.55 20.90 9.18
CA ASP A 194 9.23 20.53 9.73
C ASP A 194 9.15 19.03 10.10
N GLY A 195 10.29 18.33 10.13
CA GLY A 195 10.47 16.93 10.51
C GLY A 195 11.69 16.31 9.84
N VAL A 196 12.27 15.28 10.47
CA VAL A 196 13.33 14.44 9.89
C VAL A 196 12.99 13.00 10.22
N SER A 197 12.81 12.16 9.19
CA SER A 197 12.46 10.76 9.40
C SER A 197 13.60 9.96 10.01
N GLU A 198 13.25 8.88 10.74
CA GLU A 198 14.18 7.87 11.25
C GLU A 198 15.23 7.49 10.20
N GLY A 199 16.49 7.36 10.61
CA GLY A 199 17.60 7.02 9.73
C GLY A 199 17.95 8.05 8.66
N SER A 200 17.29 9.23 8.65
CA SER A 200 17.62 10.35 7.79
C SER A 200 18.47 11.40 8.51
N TYR A 201 19.10 12.29 7.77
CA TYR A 201 19.94 13.32 8.36
C TYR A 201 19.72 14.69 7.70
N VAL A 202 20.12 15.73 8.43
CA VAL A 202 20.30 17.09 7.91
C VAL A 202 21.74 17.51 8.16
N GLU A 203 22.49 17.74 7.08
CA GLU A 203 23.89 18.14 7.13
C GLU A 203 24.07 19.53 6.52
N ALA A 204 24.76 20.39 7.22
CA ALA A 204 25.27 21.62 6.67
C ALA A 204 26.70 21.42 6.15
N ARG A 205 26.95 21.95 4.96
CA ARG A 205 28.29 22.06 4.38
C ARG A 205 28.55 23.51 4.03
N ALA A 206 29.65 24.09 4.52
CA ALA A 206 30.01 25.46 4.25
C ALA A 206 31.49 25.56 3.89
N LEU A 207 31.82 26.47 2.97
CA LEU A 207 33.20 26.85 2.63
C LEU A 207 33.54 28.15 3.33
N ILE A 208 34.57 28.11 4.17
CA ILE A 208 35.07 29.22 4.99
C ILE A 208 36.34 29.76 4.32
N PRO A 209 36.40 31.06 3.96
CA PRO A 209 37.62 31.70 3.46
C PRO A 209 38.73 31.53 4.50
N LEU A 210 39.99 31.29 4.07
CA LEU A 210 41.10 31.09 4.97
C LEU A 210 41.44 32.35 5.80
N GLU A 211 41.11 33.53 5.30
CA GLU A 211 41.26 34.79 6.01
C GLU A 211 40.36 34.94 7.26
N GLU A 212 39.28 34.16 7.36
CA GLU A 212 38.40 34.15 8.53
C GLU A 212 38.92 33.25 9.65
N LEU A 213 39.98 32.48 9.38
CA LEU A 213 40.61 31.63 10.37
C LEU A 213 41.88 32.25 10.89
N SER A 214 42.22 31.95 12.13
CA SER A 214 43.51 32.38 12.70
C SER A 214 44.69 31.69 11.99
N SER A 215 45.85 32.32 12.07
CA SER A 215 47.11 31.78 11.47
C SER A 215 47.50 30.42 12.02
N SER A 216 46.95 30.04 13.16
CA SER A 216 47.09 28.72 13.77
C SER A 216 45.73 28.11 14.05
N THR A 217 45.48 26.95 13.46
CA THR A 217 44.22 26.21 13.61
C THR A 217 44.48 24.81 14.20
N PRO A 218 44.87 24.73 15.48
CA PRO A 218 45.28 23.47 16.12
C PRO A 218 44.13 22.47 16.26
N TYR A 219 42.89 22.94 16.25
CA TYR A 219 41.70 22.08 16.35
C TYR A 219 41.10 21.71 15.00
N ALA A 220 41.70 22.15 13.88
CA ALA A 220 41.26 21.76 12.53
C ALA A 220 42.08 20.59 11.97
N GLN A 221 41.52 19.89 11.00
CA GLN A 221 42.22 18.87 10.23
C GLN A 221 42.87 19.52 9.00
N HIS A 222 44.23 19.53 8.94
CA HIS A 222 44.97 20.07 7.79
C HIS A 222 45.10 19.04 6.67
N ILE A 223 44.73 19.44 5.42
CA ILE A 223 44.78 18.59 4.24
C ILE A 223 45.51 19.34 3.13
N ASN A 224 46.68 18.88 2.76
CA ASN A 224 47.54 19.51 1.76
C ASN A 224 47.04 19.22 0.32
N LYS A 225 45.93 19.83 -0.05
CA LYS A 225 45.37 19.87 -1.45
C LYS A 225 44.47 21.08 -1.60
N ASN A 226 44.21 21.47 -2.86
CA ASN A 226 43.12 22.38 -3.15
C ASN A 226 41.81 21.59 -3.22
N ALA A 227 40.72 22.09 -2.70
CA ALA A 227 39.47 21.37 -2.61
C ALA A 227 38.22 22.20 -2.94
N GLY A 228 38.31 23.52 -2.97
CA GLY A 228 37.16 24.40 -3.18
C GLY A 228 36.37 24.08 -4.45
N ASP A 229 37.05 23.97 -5.59
CA ASP A 229 36.40 23.69 -6.89
C ASP A 229 35.83 22.23 -6.94
N GLU A 230 36.55 21.28 -6.34
CA GLU A 230 36.06 19.89 -6.23
C GLU A 230 34.75 19.82 -5.42
N ILE A 231 34.70 20.53 -4.28
CA ILE A 231 33.52 20.58 -3.41
C ILE A 231 32.34 21.22 -4.11
N ARG A 232 32.56 22.39 -4.77
CA ARG A 232 31.51 23.07 -5.56
C ARG A 232 30.97 22.18 -6.67
N SER A 233 31.87 21.52 -7.40
CA SER A 233 31.48 20.61 -8.50
C SER A 233 30.67 19.41 -7.98
N MET A 234 31.06 18.83 -6.86
CA MET A 234 30.34 17.73 -6.22
C MET A 234 28.92 18.18 -5.80
N GLN A 235 28.80 19.31 -5.11
CA GLN A 235 27.51 19.82 -4.65
C GLN A 235 26.59 20.20 -5.84
N LYS A 236 27.17 20.77 -6.89
CA LYS A 236 26.41 21.05 -8.12
C LYS A 236 25.91 19.77 -8.79
N SER A 237 26.78 18.77 -8.94
CA SER A 237 26.39 17.48 -9.53
C SER A 237 25.27 16.79 -8.76
N GLU A 238 25.29 16.86 -7.43
CA GLU A 238 24.24 16.32 -6.59
C GLU A 238 22.92 17.08 -6.77
N ALA A 239 22.96 18.42 -6.75
CA ALA A 239 21.79 19.25 -6.99
C ALA A 239 21.18 19.03 -8.39
N ASP A 240 22.03 18.92 -9.43
CA ASP A 240 21.60 18.65 -10.80
C ASP A 240 20.95 17.26 -10.91
N THR A 241 21.52 16.25 -10.24
CA THR A 241 20.96 14.89 -10.16
C THR A 241 19.61 14.88 -9.47
N GLN A 242 19.45 15.56 -8.34
CA GLN A 242 18.19 15.67 -7.63
C GLN A 242 17.12 16.42 -8.45
N THR A 243 17.51 17.46 -9.17
CA THR A 243 16.63 18.19 -10.09
C THR A 243 16.14 17.28 -11.22
N LEU A 244 17.03 16.47 -11.79
CA LEU A 244 16.67 15.49 -12.82
C LEU A 244 15.70 14.45 -12.27
N LEU A 245 16.02 13.83 -11.12
CA LEU A 245 15.19 12.79 -10.50
C LEU A 245 13.80 13.31 -10.14
N SER A 246 13.69 14.50 -9.55
CA SER A 246 12.40 15.10 -9.20
C SER A 246 11.56 15.45 -10.43
N THR A 247 12.22 15.89 -11.52
CA THR A 247 11.56 16.15 -12.81
C THR A 247 11.03 14.87 -13.43
N VAL A 248 11.86 13.80 -13.46
CA VAL A 248 11.45 12.47 -13.94
C VAL A 248 10.31 11.92 -13.08
N GLY A 249 10.40 12.03 -11.75
CA GLY A 249 9.32 11.62 -10.84
C GLY A 249 8.00 12.33 -11.14
N SER A 250 8.05 13.64 -11.37
CA SER A 250 6.88 14.44 -11.74
C SER A 250 6.27 13.98 -13.08
N ILE A 251 7.10 13.74 -14.09
CA ILE A 251 6.65 13.21 -15.39
C ILE A 251 5.98 11.84 -15.20
N VAL A 252 6.58 10.95 -14.42
CA VAL A 252 6.02 9.63 -14.10
C VAL A 252 4.65 9.78 -13.44
N ASN A 253 4.48 10.69 -12.48
CA ASN A 253 3.20 10.95 -11.82
C ASN A 253 2.13 11.37 -12.82
N TYR A 254 2.42 12.30 -13.73
CA TYR A 254 1.48 12.70 -14.79
C TYR A 254 1.14 11.54 -15.73
N LEU A 255 2.10 10.69 -16.07
CA LEU A 255 1.88 9.52 -16.91
C LEU A 255 0.97 8.50 -16.21
N LEU A 256 1.17 8.21 -14.91
CA LEU A 256 0.31 7.32 -14.15
C LEU A 256 -1.14 7.82 -14.14
N VAL A 257 -1.35 9.12 -13.93
CA VAL A 257 -2.69 9.74 -14.00
C VAL A 257 -3.30 9.60 -15.39
N ALA A 258 -2.53 9.88 -16.45
CA ALA A 258 -3.00 9.75 -17.83
C ALA A 258 -3.38 8.30 -18.17
N LEU A 259 -2.61 7.31 -17.69
CA LEU A 259 -2.89 5.89 -17.88
C LEU A 259 -4.21 5.46 -17.21
N CYS A 260 -4.65 6.12 -16.13
CA CYS A 260 -5.95 5.86 -15.50
C CYS A 260 -7.14 6.16 -16.44
N ALA A 261 -6.94 6.89 -17.54
CA ALA A 261 -7.98 7.10 -18.55
C ALA A 261 -8.19 5.88 -19.48
N ILE A 262 -7.22 4.95 -19.54
CA ILE A 262 -7.31 3.78 -20.44
C ILE A 262 -8.52 2.90 -20.14
N PRO A 263 -8.85 2.50 -18.90
CA PRO A 263 -10.05 1.74 -18.61
C PRO A 263 -11.34 2.42 -19.09
N LEU A 264 -11.42 3.74 -18.96
CA LEU A 264 -12.56 4.50 -19.49
C LEU A 264 -12.63 4.42 -21.01
N ALA A 265 -11.50 4.54 -21.71
CA ALA A 265 -11.44 4.41 -23.16
C ALA A 265 -11.83 2.98 -23.62
N ILE A 266 -11.38 1.95 -22.90
CA ILE A 266 -11.78 0.54 -23.15
C ILE A 266 -13.29 0.41 -23.00
N TYR A 267 -13.86 0.92 -21.89
CA TYR A 267 -15.32 0.88 -21.67
C TYR A 267 -16.08 1.61 -22.78
N TYR A 268 -15.64 2.79 -23.18
CA TYR A 268 -16.29 3.56 -24.24
C TYR A 268 -16.28 2.85 -25.59
N LYS A 269 -15.20 2.17 -25.93
CA LYS A 269 -15.03 1.49 -27.22
C LYS A 269 -15.68 0.10 -27.23
N PHE A 270 -15.52 -0.67 -26.16
CA PHE A 270 -15.87 -2.09 -26.11
C PHE A 270 -17.03 -2.41 -25.16
N GLY A 271 -17.22 -1.65 -24.07
CA GLY A 271 -18.20 -1.93 -23.03
C GLY A 271 -19.60 -1.31 -23.27
N ARG A 272 -19.76 -0.41 -24.26
CA ARG A 272 -21.07 0.21 -24.52
C ARG A 272 -21.99 -0.75 -25.27
N GLU A 273 -23.13 -1.05 -24.68
CA GLU A 273 -24.13 -1.91 -25.29
C GLU A 273 -24.80 -1.28 -26.50
N PRO A 274 -25.18 -2.09 -27.50
CA PRO A 274 -25.95 -1.61 -28.66
C PRO A 274 -27.33 -1.07 -28.21
N LYS A 275 -27.82 -0.03 -28.90
CA LYS A 275 -29.20 0.45 -28.71
C LYS A 275 -30.17 -0.57 -29.36
N THR A 276 -31.27 -0.85 -28.68
CA THR A 276 -32.34 -1.71 -29.21
C THR A 276 -33.66 -0.96 -29.16
N ASP A 277 -34.42 -1.02 -30.24
CA ASP A 277 -35.75 -0.40 -30.33
C ASP A 277 -36.87 -1.29 -29.77
N TYR A 278 -36.52 -2.35 -29.05
CA TYR A 278 -37.47 -3.27 -28.44
C TYR A 278 -38.33 -2.56 -27.38
N GLN A 279 -39.67 -2.57 -27.62
CA GLN A 279 -40.70 -1.90 -26.80
C GLN A 279 -41.68 -2.88 -26.14
N GLY A 280 -41.44 -4.20 -26.15
CA GLY A 280 -42.29 -5.19 -25.49
C GLY A 280 -42.42 -4.92 -23.99
N ILE A 281 -43.65 -4.80 -23.49
CA ILE A 281 -43.96 -4.48 -22.09
C ILE A 281 -44.28 -5.74 -21.28
N TYR A 282 -44.91 -6.73 -21.92
CA TYR A 282 -45.32 -8.02 -21.33
C TYR A 282 -45.18 -9.16 -22.35
N GLU A 283 -44.58 -10.26 -21.92
CA GLU A 283 -44.57 -11.54 -22.65
C GLU A 283 -45.08 -12.63 -21.73
N HIS A 284 -46.01 -13.42 -22.21
CA HIS A 284 -46.66 -14.51 -21.45
C HIS A 284 -45.91 -15.84 -21.57
N GLU A 285 -45.04 -15.98 -22.56
CA GLU A 285 -44.26 -17.20 -22.80
C GLU A 285 -42.75 -16.92 -22.66
N PRO A 286 -41.93 -17.93 -22.29
CA PRO A 286 -40.47 -17.79 -22.35
C PRO A 286 -40.05 -17.46 -23.78
N PRO A 287 -39.14 -16.50 -23.98
CA PRO A 287 -38.75 -16.01 -25.30
C PRO A 287 -38.03 -17.04 -26.17
N THR A 288 -37.48 -18.07 -25.55
CA THR A 288 -36.74 -19.16 -26.20
C THR A 288 -36.98 -20.47 -25.46
N ASN A 289 -36.79 -21.59 -26.17
CA ASN A 289 -36.79 -22.93 -25.57
C ASN A 289 -35.43 -23.31 -24.99
N ASP A 290 -34.56 -22.33 -24.78
CA ASP A 290 -33.23 -22.56 -24.23
C ASP A 290 -33.30 -23.07 -22.76
N PRO A 291 -32.35 -23.94 -22.34
CA PRO A 291 -32.29 -24.42 -20.99
C PRO A 291 -32.25 -23.27 -19.97
N PRO A 292 -32.97 -23.37 -18.81
CA PRO A 292 -32.93 -22.31 -17.80
C PRO A 292 -31.51 -21.97 -17.31
N ALA A 293 -30.61 -22.97 -17.26
CA ALA A 293 -29.20 -22.79 -16.96
C ALA A 293 -28.47 -21.93 -18.01
N PHE A 294 -28.83 -22.05 -19.31
CA PHE A 294 -28.28 -21.23 -20.38
C PHE A 294 -28.64 -19.75 -20.20
N VAL A 295 -29.93 -19.48 -19.97
CA VAL A 295 -30.39 -18.10 -19.69
C VAL A 295 -29.71 -17.52 -18.45
N ASN A 296 -29.57 -18.33 -17.41
CA ASN A 296 -28.85 -17.90 -16.20
C ASN A 296 -27.39 -17.56 -16.50
N ALA A 297 -26.70 -18.37 -17.31
CA ALA A 297 -25.31 -18.11 -17.68
C ALA A 297 -25.14 -16.77 -18.45
N LEU A 298 -26.11 -16.40 -19.28
CA LEU A 298 -26.11 -15.11 -19.99
C LEU A 298 -26.42 -13.92 -19.04
N MET A 299 -26.99 -14.17 -17.86
CA MET A 299 -27.29 -13.11 -16.89
C MET A 299 -26.06 -12.79 -16.04
N GLY A 300 -25.45 -11.63 -16.24
CA GLY A 300 -24.41 -11.10 -15.36
C GLY A 300 -24.98 -10.53 -14.07
N GLY A 301 -24.13 -10.35 -13.08
CA GLY A 301 -24.48 -9.76 -11.80
C GLY A 301 -23.25 -9.28 -11.02
N PHE A 302 -23.46 -8.67 -9.87
CA PHE A 302 -22.36 -8.31 -8.98
C PHE A 302 -21.65 -9.59 -8.51
N GLY A 303 -20.35 -9.72 -8.79
CA GLY A 303 -19.55 -10.90 -8.47
C GLY A 303 -19.75 -12.11 -9.38
N LYS A 304 -20.57 -12.00 -10.44
CA LYS A 304 -20.80 -13.05 -11.43
C LYS A 304 -20.43 -12.56 -12.84
N ASN A 305 -19.54 -13.27 -13.51
CA ASN A 305 -19.25 -13.00 -14.91
C ASN A 305 -20.36 -13.56 -15.81
N ILE A 306 -20.55 -12.92 -16.96
CA ILE A 306 -21.38 -13.46 -18.01
C ILE A 306 -20.70 -14.72 -18.55
N GLY A 307 -21.47 -15.78 -18.75
CA GLY A 307 -20.98 -17.12 -19.05
C GLY A 307 -20.79 -18.03 -17.84
N ASP A 308 -20.88 -17.50 -16.60
CA ASP A 308 -20.83 -18.31 -15.38
C ASP A 308 -22.24 -18.72 -14.93
N LEU A 309 -22.37 -19.94 -14.39
CA LEU A 309 -23.58 -20.40 -13.73
C LEU A 309 -23.50 -20.09 -12.23
N ASP A 310 -24.65 -19.83 -11.62
CA ASP A 310 -24.80 -19.70 -10.17
C ASP A 310 -25.86 -20.70 -9.63
N GLN A 311 -26.06 -20.68 -8.32
CA GLN A 311 -27.04 -21.58 -7.70
C GLN A 311 -28.46 -21.41 -8.24
N LYS A 312 -28.81 -20.25 -8.83
CA LYS A 312 -30.11 -20.04 -9.44
C LYS A 312 -30.27 -20.86 -10.72
N ALA A 313 -29.19 -21.14 -11.47
CA ALA A 313 -29.20 -22.05 -12.60
C ALA A 313 -29.63 -23.46 -12.19
N PHE A 314 -29.05 -23.95 -11.08
CA PHE A 314 -29.37 -25.24 -10.52
C PHE A 314 -30.83 -25.32 -10.06
N GLN A 315 -31.30 -24.32 -9.30
CA GLN A 315 -32.67 -24.19 -8.85
C GLN A 315 -33.66 -24.10 -10.00
N ALA A 316 -33.37 -23.27 -11.03
CA ALA A 316 -34.24 -23.10 -12.20
C ALA A 316 -34.34 -24.40 -13.00
N THR A 317 -33.26 -25.17 -13.11
CA THR A 317 -33.32 -26.50 -13.78
C THR A 317 -34.15 -27.50 -12.96
N ILE A 318 -34.09 -27.49 -11.62
CA ILE A 318 -34.99 -28.30 -10.78
C ILE A 318 -36.47 -27.93 -11.07
N MET A 319 -36.80 -26.63 -11.10
CA MET A 319 -38.13 -26.16 -11.34
C MET A 319 -38.64 -26.55 -12.72
N ASP A 320 -37.79 -26.49 -13.75
CA ASP A 320 -38.11 -26.94 -15.09
C ASP A 320 -38.39 -28.45 -15.13
N LEU A 321 -37.57 -29.27 -14.45
CA LEU A 321 -37.80 -30.71 -14.34
C LEU A 321 -39.10 -31.05 -13.60
N ILE A 322 -39.50 -30.26 -12.60
CA ILE A 322 -40.79 -30.39 -11.93
C ILE A 322 -41.93 -30.05 -12.90
N ASN A 323 -41.83 -28.94 -13.62
CA ASN A 323 -42.84 -28.50 -14.61
C ASN A 323 -43.06 -29.53 -15.73
N ARG A 324 -41.96 -30.17 -16.18
CA ARG A 324 -42.01 -31.23 -17.18
C ARG A 324 -42.42 -32.61 -16.62
N GLY A 325 -42.72 -32.68 -15.31
CA GLY A 325 -43.18 -33.93 -14.63
C GLY A 325 -42.07 -34.98 -14.47
N LYS A 326 -40.80 -34.62 -14.61
CA LYS A 326 -39.64 -35.49 -14.37
C LYS A 326 -39.32 -35.66 -12.90
N LEU A 327 -39.54 -34.59 -12.12
CA LEU A 327 -39.50 -34.57 -10.68
C LEU A 327 -40.92 -34.34 -10.11
N GLY A 328 -41.23 -35.00 -9.01
CA GLY A 328 -42.42 -34.75 -8.22
C GLY A 328 -42.09 -33.95 -6.97
N VAL A 329 -43.07 -33.18 -6.50
CA VAL A 329 -42.98 -32.45 -5.22
C VAL A 329 -44.02 -32.98 -4.28
N ASP A 330 -43.59 -33.49 -3.12
CA ASP A 330 -44.44 -33.96 -2.05
C ASP A 330 -44.17 -33.13 -0.80
N SER A 331 -45.18 -32.85 -0.02
CA SER A 331 -45.04 -32.15 1.27
C SER A 331 -45.68 -32.90 2.39
N GLU A 332 -45.02 -33.01 3.52
CA GLU A 332 -45.58 -33.57 4.76
C GLU A 332 -45.65 -32.47 5.80
N ASP A 333 -46.75 -32.47 6.60
CA ASP A 333 -46.93 -31.53 7.70
C ASP A 333 -46.14 -32.06 8.92
N ASP A 334 -45.04 -31.40 9.28
CA ASP A 334 -44.21 -31.73 10.44
C ASP A 334 -44.86 -31.24 11.76
N THR A 335 -45.46 -30.06 11.68
CA THR A 335 -46.24 -29.42 12.75
C THR A 335 -47.34 -28.57 12.13
N GLU A 336 -48.26 -28.03 12.98
CA GLU A 336 -49.34 -27.15 12.54
C GLU A 336 -48.86 -25.91 11.72
N PHE A 337 -47.55 -25.61 11.78
CA PHE A 337 -46.95 -24.42 11.13
C PHE A 337 -45.75 -24.71 10.21
N THR A 338 -45.25 -25.95 10.12
CA THR A 338 -44.06 -26.29 9.32
C THR A 338 -44.37 -27.45 8.36
N LYS A 339 -44.07 -27.22 7.06
CA LYS A 339 -44.16 -28.22 6.00
C LYS A 339 -42.77 -28.59 5.52
N THR A 340 -42.42 -29.86 5.54
CA THR A 340 -41.19 -30.35 4.91
C THR A 340 -41.50 -30.80 3.49
N THR A 341 -40.75 -30.19 2.54
CA THR A 341 -40.90 -30.47 1.11
C THR A 341 -39.85 -31.48 0.67
N PHE A 342 -40.33 -32.50 -0.08
CA PHE A 342 -39.50 -33.55 -0.65
C PHE A 342 -39.60 -33.55 -2.16
N LEU A 343 -38.52 -33.92 -2.85
CA LEU A 343 -38.55 -34.22 -4.28
C LEU A 343 -38.53 -35.73 -4.50
N THR A 344 -39.25 -36.18 -5.51
CA THR A 344 -39.26 -37.60 -5.97
C THR A 344 -38.88 -37.66 -7.42
N VAL A 345 -37.97 -38.55 -7.84
CA VAL A 345 -37.61 -38.74 -9.24
C VAL A 345 -38.65 -39.64 -9.89
N LYS A 346 -39.48 -39.09 -10.77
CA LYS A 346 -40.54 -39.82 -11.50
C LYS A 346 -40.05 -40.52 -12.75
N SER A 347 -39.20 -39.87 -13.55
CA SER A 347 -38.59 -40.47 -14.74
C SER A 347 -37.30 -39.75 -15.10
N THR A 348 -36.33 -40.52 -15.60
CA THR A 348 -35.08 -40.00 -16.15
C THR A 348 -35.04 -40.13 -17.68
N ASP A 349 -36.13 -40.60 -18.30
CA ASP A 349 -36.17 -40.78 -19.74
C ASP A 349 -36.21 -39.44 -20.47
N GLY A 350 -35.43 -39.29 -21.53
CA GLY A 350 -35.33 -38.08 -22.32
C GLY A 350 -34.69 -36.88 -21.59
N LEU A 351 -33.99 -37.10 -20.47
CA LEU A 351 -33.20 -36.05 -19.84
C LEU A 351 -31.94 -35.80 -20.64
N GLU A 352 -31.58 -34.53 -20.79
CA GLU A 352 -30.29 -34.09 -21.32
C GLU A 352 -29.14 -34.44 -20.32
N ARG A 353 -27.92 -34.37 -20.76
CA ARG A 353 -26.76 -34.73 -19.93
C ARG A 353 -26.69 -33.92 -18.65
N TYR A 354 -26.80 -32.59 -18.71
CA TYR A 354 -26.75 -31.71 -17.55
C TYR A 354 -27.91 -31.93 -16.58
N GLU A 355 -29.08 -32.34 -17.08
CA GLU A 355 -30.25 -32.66 -16.26
C GLU A 355 -30.04 -33.96 -15.48
N ARG A 356 -29.47 -34.98 -16.15
CA ARG A 356 -29.09 -36.24 -15.48
C ARG A 356 -28.06 -36.03 -14.41
N GLU A 357 -27.00 -35.27 -14.71
CA GLU A 357 -25.96 -34.93 -13.74
C GLU A 357 -26.55 -34.19 -12.51
N LEU A 358 -27.49 -33.27 -12.72
CA LEU A 358 -28.21 -32.60 -11.63
C LEU A 358 -29.01 -33.60 -10.78
N VAL A 359 -29.78 -34.47 -11.41
CA VAL A 359 -30.56 -35.51 -10.72
C VAL A 359 -29.64 -36.44 -9.93
N ASP A 360 -28.48 -36.81 -10.46
CA ASP A 360 -27.49 -37.65 -9.77
C ASP A 360 -26.88 -36.94 -8.57
N ILE A 361 -26.67 -35.62 -8.62
CA ILE A 361 -26.26 -34.83 -7.45
C ILE A 361 -27.36 -34.88 -6.37
N LEU A 362 -28.61 -34.69 -6.75
CA LEU A 362 -29.75 -34.71 -5.82
C LEU A 362 -29.95 -36.10 -5.20
N ARG A 363 -29.81 -37.18 -5.98
CA ARG A 363 -29.93 -38.59 -5.48
C ARG A 363 -28.93 -38.94 -4.42
N THR A 364 -27.80 -38.26 -4.33
CA THR A 364 -26.85 -38.48 -3.21
C THR A 364 -27.50 -38.23 -1.84
N TYR A 365 -28.55 -37.41 -1.82
CA TYR A 365 -29.30 -37.04 -0.60
C TYR A 365 -30.70 -37.66 -0.55
N GLU A 366 -30.89 -38.79 -1.26
CA GLU A 366 -32.14 -39.52 -1.28
C GLU A 366 -32.24 -40.47 -0.08
N LEU A 367 -33.35 -40.40 0.61
CA LEU A 367 -33.73 -41.33 1.69
C LEU A 367 -35.09 -41.92 1.39
N ASN A 368 -35.18 -43.25 1.35
CA ASN A 368 -36.42 -43.98 1.08
C ASN A 368 -37.18 -43.54 -0.17
N GLY A 369 -36.44 -43.25 -1.27
CA GLY A 369 -37.04 -42.82 -2.51
C GLY A 369 -37.45 -41.34 -2.60
N ARG A 370 -37.11 -40.55 -1.55
CA ARG A 370 -37.41 -39.12 -1.46
C ARG A 370 -36.12 -38.30 -1.19
N ILE A 371 -35.97 -37.19 -1.87
CA ILE A 371 -34.86 -36.26 -1.70
C ILE A 371 -35.32 -35.17 -0.76
N SER A 372 -34.69 -35.09 0.44
CA SER A 372 -34.99 -34.10 1.46
C SER A 372 -33.97 -32.96 1.44
N PHE A 373 -34.44 -31.70 1.29
CA PHE A 373 -33.56 -30.54 1.40
C PHE A 373 -33.03 -30.30 2.81
N SER A 374 -33.82 -30.65 3.85
CA SER A 374 -33.35 -30.56 5.25
C SER A 374 -32.24 -31.57 5.52
N TYR A 375 -32.39 -32.80 5.08
CA TYR A 375 -31.34 -33.83 5.18
C TYR A 375 -30.07 -33.41 4.39
N MET A 376 -30.24 -32.89 3.18
CA MET A 376 -29.12 -32.35 2.41
C MET A 376 -28.40 -31.26 3.19
N GLN A 377 -29.13 -30.33 3.79
CA GLN A 377 -28.55 -29.23 4.59
C GLN A 377 -27.75 -29.75 5.79
N ASP A 378 -28.28 -30.80 6.48
CA ASP A 378 -27.58 -31.42 7.62
C ASP A 378 -26.30 -32.14 7.14
N CYS A 379 -26.35 -32.88 6.04
CA CYS A 379 -25.16 -33.50 5.46
C CYS A 379 -24.07 -32.47 5.07
N LEU A 380 -24.49 -31.33 4.53
CA LEU A 380 -23.56 -30.28 4.11
C LEU A 380 -22.89 -29.51 5.27
N ARG A 381 -23.27 -29.78 6.52
CA ARG A 381 -22.54 -29.31 7.71
C ARG A 381 -21.21 -30.04 7.91
N GLU A 382 -21.09 -31.24 7.39
CA GLU A 382 -19.83 -31.98 7.38
C GLU A 382 -18.91 -31.50 6.26
N GLU A 383 -17.68 -31.13 6.58
CA GLU A 383 -16.72 -30.56 5.65
C GLU A 383 -16.48 -31.44 4.41
N ASN A 384 -16.35 -32.76 4.59
CA ASN A 384 -16.11 -33.68 3.49
C ASN A 384 -17.31 -33.76 2.54
N GLN A 385 -18.53 -33.74 3.06
CA GLN A 385 -19.76 -33.74 2.26
C GLN A 385 -19.94 -32.42 1.52
N ALA A 386 -19.65 -31.29 2.18
CA ALA A 386 -19.69 -29.98 1.56
C ALA A 386 -18.68 -29.85 0.40
N ARG A 387 -17.45 -30.35 0.58
CA ARG A 387 -16.45 -30.41 -0.49
C ARG A 387 -16.89 -31.26 -1.66
N SER A 388 -17.39 -32.49 -1.38
CA SER A 388 -17.89 -33.38 -2.42
C SER A 388 -19.04 -32.77 -3.22
N TYR A 389 -19.97 -32.10 -2.54
CA TYR A 389 -21.05 -31.36 -3.20
C TYR A 389 -20.50 -30.23 -4.08
N GLN A 390 -19.58 -29.44 -3.56
CA GLN A 390 -18.98 -28.32 -4.29
C GLN A 390 -18.24 -28.81 -5.54
N ASP A 391 -17.52 -29.91 -5.44
CA ASP A 391 -16.81 -30.51 -6.60
C ASP A 391 -17.79 -30.99 -7.67
N ARG A 392 -18.86 -31.70 -7.28
CA ARG A 392 -19.91 -32.15 -8.20
C ARG A 392 -20.65 -30.99 -8.86
N TYR A 393 -20.98 -29.96 -8.08
CA TYR A 393 -21.62 -28.75 -8.58
C TYR A 393 -20.69 -28.00 -9.56
N ASN A 394 -19.42 -27.86 -9.25
CA ASN A 394 -18.43 -27.23 -10.14
C ASN A 394 -18.27 -28.04 -11.44
N ASN A 395 -18.24 -29.37 -11.36
CA ASN A 395 -18.18 -30.23 -12.54
C ASN A 395 -19.45 -30.10 -13.38
N TRP A 396 -20.62 -30.04 -12.78
CA TRP A 396 -21.87 -29.77 -13.45
C TRP A 396 -21.84 -28.44 -14.21
N CYS A 397 -21.41 -27.38 -13.57
CA CYS A 397 -21.25 -26.06 -14.18
C CYS A 397 -20.28 -26.11 -15.37
N GLN A 398 -19.15 -26.80 -15.22
CA GLN A 398 -18.14 -26.90 -16.28
C GLN A 398 -18.63 -27.76 -17.47
N ASN A 399 -19.28 -28.88 -17.19
CA ASN A 399 -19.85 -29.74 -18.24
C ASN A 399 -20.94 -29.00 -19.02
N PHE A 400 -21.81 -28.25 -18.33
CA PHE A 400 -22.82 -27.42 -18.96
C PHE A 400 -22.20 -26.39 -19.89
N LYS A 401 -21.15 -25.67 -19.43
CA LYS A 401 -20.44 -24.70 -20.26
C LYS A 401 -19.84 -25.34 -21.52
N ASN A 402 -19.19 -26.48 -21.36
CA ASN A 402 -18.57 -27.17 -22.48
C ASN A 402 -19.59 -27.62 -23.54
N ASP A 403 -20.77 -28.09 -23.11
CA ASP A 403 -21.77 -28.65 -23.98
C ASP A 403 -22.68 -27.58 -24.63
N TYR A 404 -23.01 -26.49 -23.87
CA TYR A 404 -24.04 -25.50 -24.29
C TYR A 404 -23.48 -24.08 -24.52
N LEU A 405 -22.30 -23.76 -24.01
CA LEU A 405 -21.67 -22.46 -24.13
C LEU A 405 -20.19 -22.54 -24.57
N PRO A 406 -19.88 -23.35 -25.62
CA PRO A 406 -18.55 -23.26 -26.19
C PRO A 406 -18.29 -21.83 -26.69
N GLU A 407 -17.03 -21.44 -26.84
CA GLU A 407 -16.60 -20.07 -27.15
C GLU A 407 -17.36 -19.50 -28.39
N GLU A 408 -17.53 -20.33 -29.43
CA GLU A 408 -18.22 -19.94 -30.64
C GLU A 408 -19.70 -19.55 -30.39
N VAL A 409 -20.40 -20.31 -29.53
CA VAL A 409 -21.81 -20.03 -29.18
C VAL A 409 -21.85 -18.81 -28.23
N PHE A 410 -20.93 -18.72 -27.29
CA PHE A 410 -20.91 -17.62 -26.32
C PHE A 410 -20.68 -16.27 -27.01
N ASP A 411 -19.78 -16.20 -27.98
CA ASP A 411 -19.46 -15.00 -28.77
C ASP A 411 -20.66 -14.46 -29.58
N GLU A 412 -21.66 -15.32 -29.92
CA GLU A 412 -22.90 -14.85 -30.53
C GLU A 412 -23.73 -13.97 -29.60
N TYR A 413 -23.59 -14.14 -28.26
CA TYR A 413 -24.39 -13.45 -27.26
C TYR A 413 -23.63 -12.35 -26.56
N PHE A 414 -22.29 -12.51 -26.37
CA PHE A 414 -21.50 -11.60 -25.59
C PHE A 414 -20.08 -11.43 -26.13
N ASP A 415 -19.68 -10.17 -26.37
CA ASP A 415 -18.30 -9.80 -26.78
C ASP A 415 -17.45 -9.51 -25.54
N GLN A 416 -16.51 -10.41 -25.23
CA GLN A 416 -15.63 -10.34 -24.05
C GLN A 416 -14.42 -9.42 -24.25
N LYS A 417 -14.08 -9.00 -25.46
CA LYS A 417 -12.81 -8.30 -25.78
C LYS A 417 -12.49 -7.16 -24.83
N GLY A 418 -13.50 -6.37 -24.47
CA GLY A 418 -13.28 -5.26 -23.56
C GLY A 418 -12.95 -5.70 -22.13
N SER A 419 -13.55 -6.80 -21.66
CA SER A 419 -13.23 -7.39 -20.36
C SER A 419 -11.80 -7.93 -20.33
N ASP A 420 -11.35 -8.57 -21.41
CA ASP A 420 -9.98 -9.08 -21.52
C ASP A 420 -8.96 -7.94 -21.54
N TYR A 421 -9.24 -6.86 -22.28
CA TYR A 421 -8.38 -5.65 -22.24
C TYR A 421 -8.32 -5.00 -20.87
N MET A 422 -9.45 -4.94 -20.13
CA MET A 422 -9.48 -4.47 -18.74
C MET A 422 -8.59 -5.35 -17.85
N MET A 423 -8.66 -6.68 -18.01
CA MET A 423 -7.84 -7.62 -17.27
C MET A 423 -6.35 -7.42 -17.57
N TYR A 424 -5.95 -7.34 -18.86
CA TYR A 424 -4.56 -7.11 -19.25
C TYR A 424 -4.05 -5.75 -18.74
N PHE A 425 -4.86 -4.71 -18.81
CA PHE A 425 -4.53 -3.41 -18.23
C PHE A 425 -4.32 -3.54 -16.72
N GLY A 426 -5.22 -4.21 -16.01
CA GLY A 426 -5.11 -4.40 -14.56
C GLY A 426 -3.82 -5.09 -14.14
N ILE A 427 -3.42 -6.16 -14.87
CA ILE A 427 -2.14 -6.86 -14.62
C ILE A 427 -0.95 -5.92 -14.90
N GLY A 428 -0.96 -5.24 -16.04
CA GLY A 428 0.12 -4.31 -16.42
C GLY A 428 0.23 -3.14 -15.44
N ALA A 429 -0.90 -2.60 -14.98
CA ALA A 429 -0.94 -1.52 -13.99
C ALA A 429 -0.33 -1.94 -12.64
N LEU A 430 -0.61 -3.16 -12.17
CA LEU A 430 -0.02 -3.67 -10.93
C LEU A 430 1.49 -3.85 -11.06
N ILE A 431 1.96 -4.43 -12.16
CA ILE A 431 3.41 -4.60 -12.39
C ILE A 431 4.10 -3.24 -12.43
N LEU A 432 3.55 -2.28 -13.17
CA LEU A 432 4.12 -0.93 -13.27
C LEU A 432 4.10 -0.20 -11.92
N ALA A 433 3.00 -0.31 -11.16
CA ALA A 433 2.89 0.29 -9.83
C ALA A 433 3.93 -0.26 -8.85
N ILE A 434 4.17 -1.58 -8.87
CA ILE A 434 5.20 -2.22 -8.03
C ILE A 434 6.59 -1.69 -8.41
N ILE A 435 6.90 -1.61 -9.70
CA ILE A 435 8.20 -1.12 -10.18
C ILE A 435 8.41 0.35 -9.77
N VAL A 436 7.43 1.23 -10.06
CA VAL A 436 7.53 2.65 -9.73
C VAL A 436 7.57 2.86 -8.22
N GLY A 437 6.73 2.15 -7.45
CA GLY A 437 6.71 2.23 -5.99
C GLY A 437 8.04 1.78 -5.38
N ALA A 438 8.59 0.64 -5.81
CA ALA A 438 9.89 0.18 -5.34
C ALA A 438 11.01 1.18 -5.68
N LEU A 439 11.07 1.66 -6.92
CA LEU A 439 12.08 2.65 -7.33
C LEU A 439 11.96 3.94 -6.52
N SER A 440 10.76 4.43 -6.23
CA SER A 440 10.55 5.67 -5.45
C SER A 440 10.91 5.53 -3.97
N ILE A 441 10.88 4.31 -3.42
CA ILE A 441 11.31 4.01 -2.05
C ILE A 441 12.85 3.90 -1.98
N PHE A 442 13.48 3.20 -2.95
CA PHE A 442 14.92 2.99 -2.93
C PHE A 442 15.72 4.19 -3.44
N ILE A 443 15.17 4.95 -4.39
CA ILE A 443 15.83 6.15 -4.93
C ILE A 443 15.24 7.37 -4.23
N HIS A 444 15.97 7.89 -3.24
CA HIS A 444 15.55 9.08 -2.49
C HIS A 444 15.71 10.33 -3.37
N PHE A 445 14.59 11.00 -3.66
CA PHE A 445 14.56 12.28 -4.35
C PHE A 445 13.42 13.14 -3.84
N ARG A 446 13.52 14.45 -4.03
CA ARG A 446 12.46 15.38 -3.61
C ARG A 446 11.13 15.05 -4.29
N GLY A 447 10.13 14.65 -3.50
CA GLY A 447 8.82 14.20 -3.99
C GLY A 447 8.69 12.69 -4.21
N SER A 448 9.66 11.86 -3.83
CA SER A 448 9.59 10.40 -3.92
C SER A 448 8.38 9.82 -3.15
N PHE A 449 8.04 10.37 -1.99
CA PHE A 449 6.84 10.01 -1.23
C PHE A 449 5.56 10.24 -2.04
N ILE A 450 5.44 11.38 -2.72
CA ILE A 450 4.29 11.68 -3.59
C ILE A 450 4.22 10.67 -4.74
N THR A 451 5.36 10.31 -5.34
CA THR A 451 5.42 9.31 -6.41
C THR A 451 4.97 7.92 -5.91
N THR A 452 5.34 7.55 -4.70
CA THR A 452 4.85 6.32 -4.05
C THR A 452 3.33 6.33 -3.88
N LEU A 453 2.74 7.44 -3.44
CA LEU A 453 1.28 7.59 -3.33
C LEU A 453 0.58 7.45 -4.69
N PHE A 454 1.13 8.04 -5.76
CA PHE A 454 0.58 7.86 -7.11
C PHE A 454 0.69 6.42 -7.60
N ALA A 455 1.79 5.71 -7.29
CA ALA A 455 1.93 4.30 -7.61
C ALA A 455 0.89 3.43 -6.88
N ILE A 456 0.65 3.69 -5.59
CA ILE A 456 -0.40 3.01 -4.81
C ILE A 456 -1.78 3.28 -5.41
N PHE A 457 -2.10 4.54 -5.73
CA PHE A 457 -3.37 4.88 -6.37
C PHE A 457 -3.55 4.15 -7.71
N PHE A 458 -2.51 4.09 -8.52
CA PHE A 458 -2.53 3.39 -9.80
C PHE A 458 -2.70 1.87 -9.64
N ALA A 459 -2.10 1.28 -8.59
CA ALA A 459 -2.33 -0.12 -8.22
C ALA A 459 -3.80 -0.39 -7.87
N ILE A 460 -4.45 0.51 -7.11
CA ILE A 460 -5.88 0.40 -6.77
C ILE A 460 -6.74 0.40 -8.04
N VAL A 461 -6.43 1.26 -9.01
CA VAL A 461 -7.12 1.27 -10.32
C VAL A 461 -6.90 -0.07 -11.05
N GLY A 462 -5.68 -0.61 -11.02
CA GLY A 462 -5.36 -1.92 -11.59
C GLY A 462 -6.20 -3.05 -10.97
N VAL A 463 -6.28 -3.09 -9.64
CA VAL A 463 -7.12 -4.05 -8.90
C VAL A 463 -8.59 -3.90 -9.27
N ALA A 464 -9.10 -2.68 -9.31
CA ALA A 464 -10.49 -2.42 -9.70
C ALA A 464 -10.80 -3.00 -11.07
N CYS A 465 -9.88 -2.88 -12.04
CA CYS A 465 -10.02 -3.48 -13.37
C CYS A 465 -10.03 -5.03 -13.33
N LEU A 466 -9.24 -5.65 -12.43
CA LEU A 466 -9.19 -7.12 -12.30
C LEU A 466 -10.42 -7.73 -11.64
N ILE A 467 -11.02 -7.04 -10.67
CA ILE A 467 -12.22 -7.52 -9.96
C ILE A 467 -13.52 -7.15 -10.68
N MET A 468 -13.43 -6.28 -11.70
CA MET A 468 -14.58 -5.79 -12.43
C MET A 468 -15.30 -6.95 -13.15
N PRO A 469 -16.64 -7.10 -12.98
CA PRO A 469 -17.40 -8.12 -13.71
C PRO A 469 -17.27 -7.94 -15.22
N SER A 470 -17.23 -9.06 -15.95
CA SER A 470 -17.10 -9.06 -17.41
C SER A 470 -18.19 -8.24 -18.12
N GLY A 471 -19.37 -8.13 -17.51
CA GLY A 471 -20.49 -7.34 -18.04
C GLY A 471 -20.26 -5.82 -18.06
N ILE A 472 -19.23 -5.30 -17.37
CA ILE A 472 -18.88 -3.86 -17.40
C ILE A 472 -17.87 -3.60 -18.52
N GLY A 473 -16.83 -4.45 -18.63
CA GLY A 473 -15.81 -4.32 -19.66
C GLY A 473 -16.24 -4.81 -21.03
N GLY A 474 -17.00 -5.92 -21.10
CA GLY A 474 -17.57 -6.47 -22.30
C GLY A 474 -18.97 -5.90 -22.60
N LYS A 475 -19.58 -6.34 -23.70
CA LYS A 475 -20.93 -5.91 -24.11
C LYS A 475 -21.73 -7.07 -24.68
N TYR A 476 -23.03 -7.03 -24.46
CA TYR A 476 -23.93 -7.93 -25.17
C TYR A 476 -23.95 -7.60 -26.67
N THR A 477 -24.00 -8.63 -27.50
CA THR A 477 -24.37 -8.49 -28.91
C THR A 477 -25.84 -8.11 -29.02
N LEU A 478 -26.32 -7.79 -30.23
CA LEU A 478 -27.73 -7.52 -30.46
C LEU A 478 -28.59 -8.74 -30.06
N LYS A 479 -28.15 -9.96 -30.44
CA LYS A 479 -28.82 -11.24 -30.09
C LYS A 479 -28.89 -11.42 -28.57
N GLY A 480 -27.79 -11.30 -27.88
CA GLY A 480 -27.73 -11.47 -26.41
C GLY A 480 -28.59 -10.45 -25.67
N LYS A 481 -28.64 -9.20 -26.17
CA LYS A 481 -29.44 -8.15 -25.54
C LYS A 481 -30.95 -8.37 -25.74
N LEU A 482 -31.36 -8.88 -26.89
CA LEU A 482 -32.76 -9.23 -27.16
C LEU A 482 -33.19 -10.40 -26.26
N THR A 483 -32.45 -11.51 -26.24
CA THR A 483 -32.71 -12.66 -25.38
C THR A 483 -32.86 -12.27 -23.89
N LEU A 484 -32.03 -11.34 -23.39
CA LEU A 484 -32.11 -10.87 -21.99
C LEU A 484 -33.32 -9.98 -21.72
N LYS A 485 -33.71 -9.10 -22.66
CA LYS A 485 -34.89 -8.24 -22.51
C LYS A 485 -36.16 -9.06 -22.47
N ASP A 486 -36.29 -10.00 -23.39
CA ASP A 486 -37.42 -10.91 -23.47
C ASP A 486 -37.57 -11.73 -22.17
N GLY A 487 -36.48 -12.28 -21.65
CA GLY A 487 -36.47 -12.99 -20.36
C GLY A 487 -36.79 -12.12 -19.13
N ARG A 488 -36.47 -10.84 -19.12
CA ARG A 488 -36.84 -9.91 -18.05
C ARG A 488 -38.32 -9.56 -18.05
N ASN A 489 -38.90 -9.40 -19.22
CA ASN A 489 -40.32 -9.05 -19.39
C ASN A 489 -41.26 -10.23 -19.05
N SER A 490 -40.86 -11.45 -19.39
CA SER A 490 -41.54 -12.69 -18.99
C SER A 490 -41.56 -12.85 -17.45
N ARG A 491 -40.47 -12.49 -16.74
CA ARG A 491 -40.40 -12.51 -15.28
C ARG A 491 -41.27 -11.46 -14.58
N SER A 492 -41.49 -10.30 -15.21
CA SER A 492 -42.35 -9.26 -14.66
C SER A 492 -43.83 -9.64 -14.75
N SER A 493 -44.24 -10.37 -15.79
CA SER A 493 -45.63 -10.87 -15.94
C SER A 493 -45.97 -11.90 -14.85
N LEU A 494 -45.04 -12.79 -14.49
CA LEU A 494 -45.24 -13.79 -13.41
C LEU A 494 -45.33 -13.17 -11.99
N ARG A 495 -44.83 -11.96 -11.77
CA ARG A 495 -44.95 -11.26 -10.47
C ARG A 495 -46.29 -10.55 -10.26
N ILE A 496 -47.08 -10.33 -11.29
CA ILE A 496 -48.37 -9.59 -11.22
C ILE A 496 -49.53 -10.56 -10.98
N THR A 497 -49.33 -11.87 -11.13
CA THR A 497 -50.34 -12.91 -10.98
C THR A 497 -50.36 -13.61 -9.62
N HIS A 498 -49.69 -13.08 -8.62
CA HIS A 498 -49.74 -13.58 -7.23
C HIS A 498 -50.12 -12.50 -6.23
#